data_ef0f944d58a5e5e735b4b7e4650b2e52
#
_entry.id   ef0f944d58a5e5e735b4b7e4650b2e52
#
_cell.length_a   1.000
_cell.length_b   1.000
_cell.length_c   1.000
_cell.angle_alpha   90.00
_cell.angle_beta   90.00
_cell.angle_gamma   90.00
#
_symmetry.space_group_name_H-M   'P 1'
#
loop_
_entity.id
_entity.type
_entity.pdbx_description
1 polymer ?
#
loop_
_entity_poly.entity_id
_entity_poly.type
_entity_poly.pdbx_seq_one_letter_code
_entity_poly.pdbx_strand_id
1 'polypeptide(L)'
;MTADEVARPPSYPVPPDSVYVWRGFRSAATSYAQFAQFLGSVFVPACALLQPAVGLRAYLPTMVPQDGKPDAVPDQTALMFWATPGAHDLAARAIAVRIYQGLHGDAYDMARSHTPEVPVSIASANGALVAEQPYHLLDQPADWMLGSTHHLVGSRRPDLAPDAFLAQVYGWAAAFRAEPPGGVDGALLVCGEGYAAAWVHSPLAGAEPCAAVDPLAALTVPVLYAAARVLELQAGLWNDWPGLDLTADACLNIQVVRPGSAAPIPIGQA
;
A
#
# COMPACT_ATOMS: atom_id res chain seq x y z
N MET A 1 41.36 0.60 10.38
CA MET A 1 39.94 0.20 10.19
C MET A 1 39.15 1.40 10.61
N THR A 2 38.63 2.13 9.66
CA THR A 2 37.80 3.33 9.87
C THR A 2 36.39 2.88 10.25
N ALA A 3 35.81 3.52 11.28
CA ALA A 3 34.55 3.15 11.94
C ALA A 3 33.28 3.42 11.11
N ASP A 4 33.36 3.51 9.78
CA ASP A 4 32.28 3.98 8.91
C ASP A 4 31.75 2.93 7.91
N GLU A 5 32.08 1.66 8.08
CA GLU A 5 31.42 0.62 7.29
C GLU A 5 30.23 0.04 8.08
N VAL A 6 29.23 0.90 8.35
CA VAL A 6 27.90 0.42 8.74
C VAL A 6 27.41 -0.43 7.57
N ALA A 7 27.35 -1.74 7.77
CA ALA A 7 26.89 -2.69 6.77
C ALA A 7 25.53 -2.20 6.24
N ARG A 8 25.49 -1.85 4.96
CA ARG A 8 24.26 -1.44 4.29
C ARG A 8 23.25 -2.58 4.47
N PRO A 9 22.00 -2.31 4.92
CA PRO A 9 21.02 -3.38 5.05
C PRO A 9 20.85 -4.07 3.69
N PRO A 10 20.62 -5.39 3.68
CA PRO A 10 20.45 -6.13 2.45
C PRO A 10 19.26 -5.58 1.67
N SER A 11 19.44 -5.32 0.37
CA SER A 11 18.41 -4.84 -0.53
C SER A 11 17.54 -6.00 -1.01
N TYR A 12 16.21 -5.81 -1.04
CA TYR A 12 15.22 -6.79 -1.48
C TYR A 12 14.22 -6.14 -2.46
N PRO A 13 14.64 -5.81 -3.68
CA PRO A 13 13.75 -5.22 -4.65
C PRO A 13 12.58 -6.16 -4.97
N VAL A 14 11.38 -5.60 -4.96
CA VAL A 14 10.13 -6.31 -5.24
C VAL A 14 9.66 -5.89 -6.62
N PRO A 15 9.47 -6.84 -7.56
CA PRO A 15 8.91 -6.52 -8.86
C PRO A 15 7.43 -6.13 -8.74
N PRO A 16 6.89 -5.31 -9.65
CA PRO A 16 5.51 -4.83 -9.58
C PRO A 16 4.45 -5.94 -9.50
N ASP A 17 4.67 -7.09 -10.14
CA ASP A 17 3.79 -8.25 -10.11
C ASP A 17 3.81 -9.04 -8.79
N SER A 18 4.64 -8.63 -7.84
CA SER A 18 4.69 -9.14 -6.47
C SER A 18 4.08 -8.16 -5.46
N VAL A 19 3.49 -7.06 -5.93
CA VAL A 19 2.76 -6.11 -5.10
C VAL A 19 1.26 -6.35 -5.24
N TYR A 20 0.53 -6.25 -4.13
CA TYR A 20 -0.93 -6.32 -4.11
C TYR A 20 -1.50 -5.06 -3.49
N VAL A 21 -2.54 -4.52 -4.12
CA VAL A 21 -3.22 -3.28 -3.71
C VAL A 21 -4.59 -3.61 -3.14
N TRP A 22 -4.84 -3.18 -1.91
CA TRP A 22 -6.11 -3.30 -1.21
C TRP A 22 -6.82 -1.95 -1.12
N ARG A 23 -8.15 -1.95 -1.25
CA ARG A 23 -9.04 -0.80 -1.01
C ARG A 23 -10.21 -1.28 -0.17
N GLY A 24 -10.30 -0.78 1.07
CA GLY A 24 -11.32 -1.15 2.03
C GLY A 24 -12.26 0.00 2.34
N PHE A 25 -13.55 -0.27 2.27
CA PHE A 25 -14.61 0.62 2.75
C PHE A 25 -15.13 0.08 4.07
N ARG A 26 -15.19 0.93 5.07
CA ARG A 26 -15.68 0.58 6.40
C ARG A 26 -17.15 0.20 6.36
N SER A 27 -17.54 -0.83 7.12
CA SER A 27 -18.95 -1.18 7.33
C SER A 27 -19.72 -0.01 7.97
N ALA A 28 -20.92 0.26 7.50
CA ALA A 28 -21.79 1.29 8.08
C ALA A 28 -22.16 0.99 9.54
N ALA A 29 -22.10 -0.27 9.96
CA ALA A 29 -22.34 -0.68 11.35
C ALA A 29 -21.17 -0.37 12.31
N THR A 30 -20.00 0.00 11.78
CA THR A 30 -18.78 0.21 12.55
C THR A 30 -18.43 1.69 12.58
N SER A 31 -18.26 2.30 13.76
CA SER A 31 -17.77 3.68 13.85
C SER A 31 -16.31 3.77 13.39
N TYR A 32 -15.85 4.97 13.02
CA TYR A 32 -14.45 5.17 12.62
C TYR A 32 -13.46 4.79 13.73
N ALA A 33 -13.76 5.14 14.98
CA ALA A 33 -12.91 4.79 16.11
C ALA A 33 -12.83 3.26 16.34
N GLN A 34 -13.96 2.55 16.20
CA GLN A 34 -13.97 1.08 16.27
C GLN A 34 -13.21 0.46 15.11
N PHE A 35 -13.36 1.01 13.92
CA PHE A 35 -12.62 0.56 12.73
C PHE A 35 -11.12 0.76 12.91
N ALA A 36 -10.67 1.94 13.38
CA ALA A 36 -9.27 2.22 13.68
C ALA A 36 -8.71 1.25 14.72
N GLN A 37 -9.46 1.03 15.80
CA GLN A 37 -9.09 0.07 16.84
C GLN A 37 -8.97 -1.35 16.28
N PHE A 38 -9.92 -1.76 15.45
CA PHE A 38 -9.91 -3.11 14.86
C PHE A 38 -8.73 -3.30 13.91
N LEU A 39 -8.43 -2.32 13.08
CA LEU A 39 -7.25 -2.32 12.22
C LEU A 39 -5.96 -2.39 13.05
N GLY A 40 -5.81 -1.52 14.05
CA GLY A 40 -4.59 -1.42 14.84
C GLY A 40 -4.35 -2.60 15.79
N SER A 41 -5.39 -3.31 16.22
CA SER A 41 -5.27 -4.42 17.18
C SER A 41 -5.45 -5.81 16.56
N VAL A 42 -6.03 -5.92 15.37
CA VAL A 42 -6.31 -7.21 14.72
C VAL A 42 -5.68 -7.30 13.33
N PHE A 43 -6.09 -6.44 12.38
CA PHE A 43 -5.71 -6.63 10.97
C PHE A 43 -4.23 -6.34 10.70
N VAL A 44 -3.73 -5.21 11.17
CA VAL A 44 -2.32 -4.84 10.96
C VAL A 44 -1.39 -5.84 11.66
N PRO A 45 -1.61 -6.19 12.94
CA PRO A 45 -0.81 -7.23 13.60
C PRO A 45 -0.90 -8.59 12.92
N ALA A 46 -2.10 -9.02 12.52
CA ALA A 46 -2.27 -10.31 11.86
C ALA A 46 -1.53 -10.38 10.53
N CYS A 47 -1.61 -9.34 9.68
CA CYS A 47 -0.82 -9.25 8.47
C CYS A 47 0.67 -9.30 8.78
N ALA A 48 1.13 -8.44 9.68
CA ALA A 48 2.54 -8.26 9.96
C ALA A 48 3.20 -9.47 10.63
N LEU A 49 2.46 -10.26 11.39
CA LEU A 49 2.99 -11.36 12.20
C LEU A 49 2.76 -12.73 11.57
N LEU A 50 1.64 -12.95 10.87
CA LEU A 50 1.31 -14.26 10.28
C LEU A 50 1.85 -14.39 8.85
N GLN A 51 1.72 -13.37 8.03
CA GLN A 51 2.02 -13.46 6.61
C GLN A 51 3.51 -13.47 6.23
N PRO A 52 4.45 -12.95 7.05
CA PRO A 52 5.89 -13.10 6.74
C PRO A 52 6.36 -14.55 6.64
N ALA A 53 5.73 -15.45 7.40
CA ALA A 53 6.04 -16.88 7.33
C ALA A 53 5.76 -17.47 5.94
N VAL A 54 4.84 -16.85 5.19
CA VAL A 54 4.41 -17.30 3.86
C VAL A 54 4.86 -16.34 2.74
N GLY A 55 5.77 -15.41 3.05
CA GLY A 55 6.48 -14.62 2.03
C GLY A 55 6.18 -13.13 1.99
N LEU A 56 5.37 -12.58 2.90
CA LEU A 56 5.20 -11.12 3.00
C LEU A 56 6.52 -10.46 3.42
N ARG A 57 6.95 -9.43 2.71
CA ARG A 57 8.20 -8.69 2.96
C ARG A 57 7.94 -7.38 3.67
N ALA A 58 6.95 -6.64 3.19
CA ALA A 58 6.52 -5.39 3.80
C ALA A 58 5.00 -5.23 3.64
N TYR A 59 4.43 -4.42 4.50
CA TYR A 59 3.01 -4.08 4.48
C TYR A 59 2.86 -2.59 4.77
N LEU A 60 2.16 -1.89 3.90
CA LEU A 60 1.92 -0.45 4.01
C LEU A 60 0.42 -0.20 4.16
N PRO A 61 -0.13 -0.36 5.37
CA PRO A 61 -1.50 0.01 5.66
C PRO A 61 -1.61 1.53 5.81
N THR A 62 -2.66 2.08 5.20
CA THR A 62 -2.98 3.50 5.31
C THR A 62 -4.42 3.65 5.72
N MET A 63 -4.66 4.32 6.82
CA MET A 63 -5.99 4.71 7.26
C MET A 63 -6.31 6.11 6.75
N VAL A 64 -7.41 6.24 6.01
CA VAL A 64 -7.77 7.52 5.42
C VAL A 64 -8.57 8.35 6.42
N PRO A 65 -8.12 9.59 6.74
CA PRO A 65 -8.83 10.47 7.68
C PRO A 65 -10.28 10.72 7.27
N GLN A 66 -11.16 10.88 8.26
CA GLN A 66 -12.61 11.02 8.01
C GLN A 66 -13.06 12.46 7.81
N ASP A 67 -12.28 13.44 8.25
CA ASP A 67 -12.68 14.85 8.19
C ASP A 67 -12.82 15.30 6.74
N GLY A 68 -14.07 15.54 6.33
CA GLY A 68 -14.38 15.95 4.96
C GLY A 68 -14.22 14.87 3.88
N LYS A 69 -13.97 13.61 4.26
CA LYS A 69 -13.81 12.50 3.32
C LYS A 69 -15.14 12.16 2.64
N PRO A 70 -15.25 12.24 1.30
CA PRO A 70 -16.43 11.75 0.58
C PRO A 70 -16.55 10.21 0.66
N ASP A 71 -17.80 9.72 0.57
CA ASP A 71 -18.11 8.29 0.62
C ASP A 71 -17.45 7.47 -0.50
N ALA A 72 -17.15 8.10 -1.63
CA ALA A 72 -16.48 7.45 -2.74
C ALA A 72 -15.00 7.11 -2.46
N VAL A 73 -14.39 7.74 -1.45
CA VAL A 73 -13.00 7.49 -1.06
C VAL A 73 -12.95 6.32 -0.09
N PRO A 74 -12.07 5.32 -0.28
CA PRO A 74 -11.93 4.21 0.66
C PRO A 74 -11.53 4.70 2.06
N ASP A 75 -11.92 3.95 3.08
CA ASP A 75 -11.55 4.22 4.48
C ASP A 75 -10.15 3.72 4.81
N GLN A 76 -9.69 2.73 4.04
CA GLN A 76 -8.35 2.18 4.13
C GLN A 76 -7.83 1.83 2.73
N THR A 77 -6.55 2.07 2.52
CA THR A 77 -5.78 1.48 1.42
C THR A 77 -4.61 0.70 1.98
N ALA A 78 -4.10 -0.29 1.25
CA ALA A 78 -2.86 -0.94 1.65
C ALA A 78 -2.08 -1.48 0.46
N LEU A 79 -0.76 -1.50 0.61
CA LEU A 79 0.15 -2.25 -0.25
C LEU A 79 0.72 -3.44 0.52
N MET A 80 0.74 -4.58 -0.12
CA MET A 80 1.38 -5.80 0.37
C MET A 80 2.50 -6.20 -0.58
N PHE A 81 3.70 -6.30 -0.08
CA PHE A 81 4.89 -6.61 -0.86
C PHE A 81 5.33 -8.04 -0.58
N TRP A 82 5.28 -8.89 -1.61
CA TRP A 82 5.56 -10.30 -1.49
C TRP A 82 6.93 -10.68 -2.06
N ALA A 83 7.49 -11.76 -1.57
CA ALA A 83 8.81 -12.23 -1.99
C ALA A 83 8.86 -12.65 -3.47
N THR A 84 7.73 -13.13 -3.98
CA THR A 84 7.60 -13.62 -5.38
C THR A 84 6.17 -13.38 -5.87
N PRO A 85 5.97 -13.27 -7.20
CA PRO A 85 4.65 -13.29 -7.80
C PRO A 85 3.84 -14.53 -7.35
N GLY A 86 2.56 -14.34 -7.06
CA GLY A 86 1.68 -15.43 -6.62
C GLY A 86 1.88 -15.91 -5.18
N ALA A 87 2.86 -15.39 -4.43
CA ALA A 87 3.04 -15.76 -3.01
C ALA A 87 1.80 -15.38 -2.16
N HIS A 88 1.12 -14.28 -2.48
CA HIS A 88 -0.15 -13.91 -1.85
C HIS A 88 -1.21 -15.01 -2.01
N ASP A 89 -1.37 -15.57 -3.20
CA ASP A 89 -2.40 -16.57 -3.48
C ASP A 89 -2.11 -17.90 -2.76
N LEU A 90 -0.83 -18.21 -2.58
CA LEU A 90 -0.41 -19.34 -1.74
C LEU A 90 -0.71 -19.06 -0.26
N ALA A 91 -0.38 -17.85 0.21
CA ALA A 91 -0.66 -17.44 1.58
C ALA A 91 -2.16 -17.47 1.90
N ALA A 92 -3.01 -17.02 0.97
CA ALA A 92 -4.46 -17.03 1.13
C ALA A 92 -5.06 -18.43 1.33
N ARG A 93 -4.33 -19.50 0.98
CA ARG A 93 -4.74 -20.90 1.22
C ARG A 93 -4.39 -21.41 2.62
N ALA A 94 -3.50 -20.73 3.34
CA ALA A 94 -3.13 -21.13 4.70
C ALA A 94 -4.31 -20.91 5.67
N ILE A 95 -4.54 -21.87 6.57
CA ILE A 95 -5.69 -21.85 7.50
C ILE A 95 -5.71 -20.56 8.34
N ALA A 96 -4.56 -20.16 8.88
CA ALA A 96 -4.45 -18.95 9.70
C ALA A 96 -4.83 -17.70 8.91
N VAL A 97 -4.42 -17.60 7.65
CA VAL A 97 -4.76 -16.46 6.76
C VAL A 97 -6.24 -16.48 6.41
N ARG A 98 -6.84 -17.65 6.16
CA ARG A 98 -8.28 -17.78 5.89
C ARG A 98 -9.15 -17.36 7.07
N ILE A 99 -8.76 -17.74 8.30
CA ILE A 99 -9.45 -17.29 9.52
C ILE A 99 -9.40 -15.77 9.62
N TYR A 100 -8.21 -15.20 9.45
CA TYR A 100 -8.01 -13.75 9.43
C TYR A 100 -8.85 -13.06 8.34
N GLN A 101 -8.87 -13.60 7.12
CA GLN A 101 -9.68 -13.05 6.03
C GLN A 101 -11.19 -13.08 6.35
N GLY A 102 -11.66 -14.07 7.08
CA GLY A 102 -13.06 -14.16 7.53
C GLY A 102 -13.48 -12.99 8.41
N LEU A 103 -12.57 -12.39 9.17
CA LEU A 103 -12.86 -11.24 10.03
C LEU A 103 -13.10 -9.93 9.24
N HIS A 104 -12.78 -9.88 7.94
CA HIS A 104 -12.98 -8.66 7.14
C HIS A 104 -14.46 -8.26 7.08
N GLY A 105 -15.38 -9.23 7.05
CA GLY A 105 -16.81 -8.95 7.03
C GLY A 105 -17.34 -8.21 8.26
N ASP A 106 -16.63 -8.27 9.39
CA ASP A 106 -17.00 -7.57 10.62
C ASP A 106 -16.62 -6.08 10.60
N ALA A 107 -15.60 -5.72 9.83
CA ALA A 107 -15.06 -4.36 9.79
C ALA A 107 -15.37 -3.64 8.47
N TYR A 108 -15.44 -4.36 7.36
CA TYR A 108 -15.55 -3.79 6.03
C TYR A 108 -16.92 -4.06 5.37
N ASP A 109 -17.34 -3.13 4.57
CA ASP A 109 -18.36 -3.35 3.54
C ASP A 109 -17.72 -4.13 2.39
N MET A 110 -17.88 -5.45 2.41
CA MET A 110 -17.25 -6.33 1.43
C MET A 110 -17.86 -6.21 0.03
N ALA A 111 -19.04 -5.62 -0.10
CA ALA A 111 -19.66 -5.36 -1.40
C ALA A 111 -18.98 -4.18 -2.13
N ARG A 112 -18.42 -3.24 -1.35
CA ARG A 112 -17.71 -2.06 -1.87
C ARG A 112 -16.19 -2.24 -1.84
N SER A 113 -15.67 -3.08 -0.94
CA SER A 113 -14.24 -3.32 -0.80
C SER A 113 -13.71 -4.21 -1.91
N HIS A 114 -12.50 -3.92 -2.34
CA HIS A 114 -11.85 -4.67 -3.42
C HIS A 114 -10.86 -5.67 -2.84
N THR A 115 -10.90 -6.89 -3.33
CA THR A 115 -9.88 -7.89 -3.00
C THR A 115 -8.50 -7.37 -3.41
N PRO A 116 -7.42 -7.81 -2.73
CA PRO A 116 -6.08 -7.44 -3.15
C PRO A 116 -5.81 -7.85 -4.58
N GLU A 117 -5.36 -6.91 -5.41
CA GLU A 117 -5.10 -7.11 -6.84
C GLU A 117 -3.69 -6.69 -7.20
N VAL A 118 -3.10 -7.43 -8.14
CA VAL A 118 -1.80 -7.09 -8.71
C VAL A 118 -1.95 -5.92 -9.68
N PRO A 119 -1.12 -4.86 -9.57
CA PRO A 119 -1.16 -3.77 -10.52
C PRO A 119 -0.71 -4.21 -11.91
N VAL A 120 -1.41 -3.73 -12.93
CA VAL A 120 -0.98 -3.90 -14.32
C VAL A 120 -0.12 -2.70 -14.77
N SER A 121 0.69 -2.87 -15.82
CA SER A 121 1.46 -1.75 -16.34
C SER A 121 0.56 -0.66 -16.90
N ILE A 122 0.80 0.60 -16.54
CA ILE A 122 0.08 1.75 -17.12
C ILE A 122 0.24 1.79 -18.66
N ALA A 123 1.30 1.21 -19.21
CA ALA A 123 1.47 1.09 -20.66
C ALA A 123 0.38 0.26 -21.33
N SER A 124 -0.26 -0.65 -20.59
CA SER A 124 -1.37 -1.48 -21.09
C SER A 124 -2.73 -0.80 -21.08
N ALA A 125 -2.85 0.40 -20.50
CA ALA A 125 -4.12 1.11 -20.33
C ALA A 125 -4.70 1.69 -21.64
N ASN A 126 -3.95 1.65 -22.75
CA ASN A 126 -4.43 2.04 -24.09
C ASN A 126 -5.18 3.39 -24.16
N GLY A 127 -4.72 4.39 -23.40
CA GLY A 127 -5.28 5.74 -23.42
C GLY A 127 -6.39 6.02 -22.39
N ALA A 128 -6.82 5.03 -21.60
CA ALA A 128 -7.83 5.21 -20.57
C ALA A 128 -7.56 4.33 -19.34
N LEU A 129 -7.84 4.84 -18.14
CA LEU A 129 -7.85 4.03 -16.93
C LEU A 129 -9.17 3.27 -16.80
N VAL A 130 -9.08 2.04 -16.33
CA VAL A 130 -10.22 1.28 -15.85
C VAL A 130 -10.40 1.62 -14.37
N ALA A 131 -11.61 2.04 -13.99
CA ALA A 131 -11.92 2.33 -12.59
C ALA A 131 -11.64 1.10 -11.73
N GLU A 132 -11.04 1.33 -10.55
CA GLU A 132 -10.64 0.33 -9.57
C GLU A 132 -9.52 -0.63 -9.98
N GLN A 133 -9.02 -0.58 -11.22
CA GLN A 133 -7.83 -1.32 -11.61
C GLN A 133 -6.57 -0.63 -11.05
N PRO A 134 -5.72 -1.31 -10.26
CA PRO A 134 -4.42 -0.76 -9.88
C PRO A 134 -3.41 -0.82 -11.03
N TYR A 135 -2.54 0.19 -11.10
CA TYR A 135 -1.50 0.33 -12.10
C TYR A 135 -0.14 0.54 -11.46
N HIS A 136 0.92 -0.08 -12.01
CA HIS A 136 2.28 0.36 -11.76
C HIS A 136 2.71 1.32 -12.88
N LEU A 137 3.34 2.43 -12.48
CA LEU A 137 3.79 3.47 -13.41
C LEU A 137 5.21 3.20 -13.90
N LEU A 138 6.00 2.46 -13.14
CA LEU A 138 7.38 2.06 -13.45
C LEU A 138 7.45 0.53 -13.46
N ASP A 139 8.20 -0.03 -14.42
CA ASP A 139 8.27 -1.49 -14.61
C ASP A 139 9.44 -2.15 -13.85
N GLN A 140 10.41 -1.36 -13.37
CA GLN A 140 11.54 -1.90 -12.63
C GLN A 140 11.14 -2.32 -11.21
N PRO A 141 11.81 -3.33 -10.64
CA PRO A 141 11.68 -3.64 -9.22
C PRO A 141 12.16 -2.48 -8.35
N ALA A 142 11.48 -2.24 -7.24
CA ALA A 142 11.83 -1.25 -6.23
C ALA A 142 11.96 -1.89 -4.84
N ASP A 143 12.88 -1.38 -4.03
CA ASP A 143 13.04 -1.83 -2.65
C ASP A 143 12.19 -0.98 -1.70
N TRP A 144 10.91 -1.30 -1.62
CA TRP A 144 9.95 -0.59 -0.79
C TRP A 144 10.24 -0.66 0.72
N MET A 145 11.21 -1.46 1.13
CA MET A 145 11.66 -1.57 2.52
C MET A 145 12.75 -0.56 2.88
N LEU A 146 13.40 0.05 1.88
CA LEU A 146 14.41 1.08 2.06
C LEU A 146 13.89 2.40 1.49
N GLY A 147 14.38 3.51 2.02
CA GLY A 147 14.02 4.82 1.49
C GLY A 147 12.72 5.40 2.09
N SER A 148 11.97 6.10 1.26
CA SER A 148 10.73 6.80 1.65
C SER A 148 9.61 6.47 0.69
N THR A 149 8.42 6.21 1.23
CA THR A 149 7.19 6.08 0.44
C THR A 149 6.25 7.23 0.78
N HIS A 150 5.80 7.96 -0.23
CA HIS A 150 4.79 9.01 -0.11
C HIS A 150 3.47 8.49 -0.66
N HIS A 151 2.40 8.76 0.07
CA HIS A 151 1.06 8.33 -0.29
C HIS A 151 0.12 9.54 -0.38
N LEU A 152 -0.54 9.67 -1.52
CA LEU A 152 -1.61 10.62 -1.78
C LEU A 152 -2.94 9.86 -1.91
N VAL A 153 -3.95 10.29 -1.18
CA VAL A 153 -5.35 9.94 -1.43
C VAL A 153 -6.13 11.23 -1.58
N GLY A 154 -6.85 11.36 -2.70
CA GLY A 154 -7.68 12.53 -2.95
C GLY A 154 -9.01 12.14 -3.56
N SER A 155 -10.07 12.87 -3.19
CA SER A 155 -11.35 12.77 -3.87
C SER A 155 -11.31 13.53 -5.20
N ARG A 156 -12.03 13.03 -6.20
CA ARG A 156 -12.23 13.75 -7.45
C ARG A 156 -12.82 15.15 -7.20
N ARG A 157 -12.28 16.15 -7.85
CA ARG A 157 -12.81 17.52 -7.78
C ARG A 157 -14.27 17.54 -8.25
N PRO A 158 -15.18 18.28 -7.56
CA PRO A 158 -16.61 18.31 -7.90
C PRO A 158 -16.91 18.87 -9.30
N ASP A 159 -16.01 19.69 -9.83
CA ASP A 159 -16.13 20.31 -11.17
C ASP A 159 -15.69 19.38 -12.31
N LEU A 160 -15.13 18.20 -12.02
CA LEU A 160 -14.73 17.21 -13.01
C LEU A 160 -15.79 16.11 -13.12
N ALA A 161 -16.22 15.79 -14.33
CA ALA A 161 -16.98 14.57 -14.58
C ALA A 161 -16.10 13.32 -14.39
N PRO A 162 -16.66 12.15 -14.02
CA PRO A 162 -15.87 10.93 -13.77
C PRO A 162 -14.95 10.55 -14.93
N ASP A 163 -15.45 10.52 -16.15
CA ASP A 163 -14.65 10.17 -17.34
C ASP A 163 -13.54 11.17 -17.60
N ALA A 164 -13.82 12.47 -17.43
CA ALA A 164 -12.81 13.53 -17.58
C ALA A 164 -11.73 13.42 -16.50
N PHE A 165 -12.10 13.05 -15.28
CA PHE A 165 -11.18 12.81 -14.19
C PHE A 165 -10.24 11.63 -14.52
N LEU A 166 -10.80 10.46 -14.88
CA LEU A 166 -10.00 9.29 -15.24
C LEU A 166 -9.06 9.57 -16.43
N ALA A 167 -9.52 10.33 -17.44
CA ALA A 167 -8.69 10.71 -18.57
C ALA A 167 -7.53 11.64 -18.17
N GLN A 168 -7.78 12.59 -17.27
CA GLN A 168 -6.71 13.51 -16.81
C GLN A 168 -5.71 12.77 -15.90
N VAL A 169 -6.18 11.88 -15.03
CA VAL A 169 -5.30 11.04 -14.21
C VAL A 169 -4.46 10.09 -15.09
N TYR A 170 -5.05 9.53 -16.15
CA TYR A 170 -4.28 8.79 -17.15
C TYR A 170 -3.19 9.66 -17.79
N GLY A 171 -3.53 10.88 -18.19
CA GLY A 171 -2.55 11.82 -18.77
C GLY A 171 -1.36 12.07 -17.85
N TRP A 172 -1.63 12.30 -16.56
CA TRP A 172 -0.58 12.42 -15.55
C TRP A 172 0.26 11.14 -15.44
N ALA A 173 -0.38 9.96 -15.32
CA ALA A 173 0.31 8.69 -15.15
C ALA A 173 1.19 8.34 -16.37
N ALA A 174 0.70 8.62 -17.57
CA ALA A 174 1.46 8.44 -18.82
C ALA A 174 2.67 9.37 -18.90
N ALA A 175 2.52 10.64 -18.51
CA ALA A 175 3.62 11.61 -18.45
C ALA A 175 4.65 11.19 -17.40
N PHE A 176 4.20 10.77 -16.22
CA PHE A 176 5.06 10.23 -15.15
C PHE A 176 5.91 9.05 -15.64
N ARG A 177 5.29 8.11 -16.38
CA ARG A 177 6.00 6.99 -16.97
C ARG A 177 7.02 7.40 -18.01
N ALA A 178 6.66 8.36 -18.89
CA ALA A 178 7.51 8.81 -19.98
C ALA A 178 8.75 9.56 -19.47
N GLU A 179 8.59 10.33 -18.40
CA GLU A 179 9.65 11.12 -17.78
C GLU A 179 9.56 10.97 -16.24
N PRO A 180 10.04 9.85 -15.69
CA PRO A 180 9.98 9.63 -14.26
C PRO A 180 10.78 10.70 -13.52
N PRO A 181 10.24 11.25 -12.41
CA PRO A 181 10.99 12.21 -11.60
C PRO A 181 12.29 11.62 -11.08
N GLY A 182 13.34 12.43 -11.07
CA GLY A 182 14.64 12.00 -10.55
C GLY A 182 14.54 11.50 -9.09
N GLY A 183 15.17 10.36 -8.80
CA GLY A 183 15.16 9.78 -7.47
C GLY A 183 13.93 8.94 -7.12
N VAL A 184 13.02 8.70 -8.07
CA VAL A 184 11.88 7.79 -7.89
C VAL A 184 12.19 6.45 -8.56
N ASP A 185 11.97 5.35 -7.85
CA ASP A 185 12.19 4.00 -8.35
C ASP A 185 10.93 3.11 -8.30
N GLY A 186 9.87 3.55 -7.59
CA GLY A 186 8.59 2.86 -7.53
C GLY A 186 7.41 3.82 -7.56
N ALA A 187 6.38 3.49 -8.32
CA ALA A 187 5.13 4.27 -8.32
C ALA A 187 3.94 3.38 -8.67
N LEU A 188 2.89 3.51 -7.85
CA LEU A 188 1.62 2.79 -7.98
C LEU A 188 0.46 3.78 -7.97
N LEU A 189 -0.59 3.44 -8.69
CA LEU A 189 -1.81 4.23 -8.82
C LEU A 189 -3.03 3.33 -8.79
N VAL A 190 -4.08 3.76 -8.14
CA VAL A 190 -5.43 3.22 -8.31
C VAL A 190 -6.43 4.39 -8.32
N CYS A 191 -7.40 4.32 -9.20
CA CYS A 191 -8.47 5.31 -9.29
C CYS A 191 -9.84 4.64 -9.33
N GLY A 192 -10.77 5.16 -8.54
CA GLY A 192 -12.19 4.99 -8.78
C GLY A 192 -12.78 6.21 -9.53
N GLU A 193 -14.07 6.18 -9.84
CA GLU A 193 -14.77 7.33 -10.44
C GLU A 193 -14.77 8.57 -9.53
N GLY A 194 -14.63 8.38 -8.22
CA GLY A 194 -14.69 9.43 -7.20
C GLY A 194 -13.39 9.74 -6.47
N TYR A 195 -12.29 9.02 -6.76
CA TYR A 195 -11.03 9.21 -6.04
C TYR A 195 -9.81 8.75 -6.84
N ALA A 196 -8.64 9.18 -6.39
CA ALA A 196 -7.35 8.61 -6.77
C ALA A 196 -6.51 8.34 -5.52
N ALA A 197 -5.74 7.26 -5.56
CA ALA A 197 -4.71 6.94 -4.57
C ALA A 197 -3.41 6.60 -5.29
N ALA A 198 -2.33 7.27 -4.93
CA ALA A 198 -1.01 7.06 -5.51
C ALA A 198 0.05 6.88 -4.43
N TRP A 199 0.98 5.98 -4.66
CA TRP A 199 2.17 5.77 -3.85
C TRP A 199 3.40 6.01 -4.71
N VAL A 200 4.30 6.84 -4.22
CA VAL A 200 5.57 7.13 -4.89
C VAL A 200 6.71 6.80 -3.94
N HIS A 201 7.63 5.99 -4.39
CA HIS A 201 8.77 5.54 -3.62
C HIS A 201 10.07 6.14 -4.14
N SER A 202 10.92 6.54 -3.18
CA SER A 202 12.29 6.99 -3.43
C SER A 202 13.26 6.13 -2.59
N PRO A 203 14.38 5.64 -3.16
CA PRO A 203 15.36 4.87 -2.43
C PRO A 203 16.15 5.72 -1.41
N LEU A 204 15.96 7.05 -1.42
CA LEU A 204 16.60 7.96 -0.48
C LEU A 204 15.72 8.17 0.75
N ALA A 205 16.25 7.87 1.93
CA ALA A 205 15.56 8.14 3.18
C ALA A 205 15.40 9.66 3.38
N GLY A 206 14.18 10.08 3.81
CA GLY A 206 13.89 11.49 4.06
C GLY A 206 13.78 12.33 2.79
N ALA A 207 13.60 11.71 1.62
CA ALA A 207 13.24 12.45 0.42
C ALA A 207 11.97 13.29 0.68
N GLU A 208 12.01 14.56 0.28
CA GLU A 208 10.85 15.45 0.36
C GLU A 208 9.69 14.86 -0.46
N PRO A 209 8.43 15.19 -0.09
CA PRO A 209 7.26 14.80 -0.87
C PRO A 209 7.50 15.13 -2.33
N CYS A 210 7.38 14.12 -3.15
CA CYS A 210 7.77 14.24 -4.52
C CYS A 210 6.83 15.20 -5.24
N ALA A 211 7.32 16.33 -5.72
CA ALA A 211 6.60 17.24 -6.61
C ALA A 211 5.93 16.51 -7.82
N ALA A 212 6.34 15.27 -8.04
CA ALA A 212 5.74 14.37 -9.02
C ALA A 212 4.26 14.08 -8.83
N VAL A 213 3.74 14.14 -7.60
CA VAL A 213 2.30 13.94 -7.33
C VAL A 213 1.51 15.23 -7.28
N ASP A 214 2.14 16.42 -7.32
CA ASP A 214 1.46 17.70 -7.30
C ASP A 214 0.45 17.86 -8.45
N PRO A 215 0.74 17.41 -9.70
CA PRO A 215 -0.26 17.46 -10.75
C PRO A 215 -1.47 16.56 -10.47
N LEU A 216 -1.28 15.41 -9.81
CA LEU A 216 -2.40 14.57 -9.38
C LEU A 216 -3.16 15.22 -8.23
N ALA A 217 -2.47 15.84 -7.27
CA ALA A 217 -3.09 16.62 -6.21
C ALA A 217 -3.95 17.75 -6.75
N ALA A 218 -3.54 18.38 -7.86
CA ALA A 218 -4.33 19.43 -8.52
C ALA A 218 -5.63 18.93 -9.18
N LEU A 219 -5.73 17.64 -9.50
CA LEU A 219 -6.94 16.99 -10.04
C LEU A 219 -7.90 16.51 -8.95
N THR A 220 -7.45 16.53 -7.70
CA THR A 220 -8.19 16.02 -6.55
C THR A 220 -8.40 17.10 -5.49
N VAL A 221 -9.30 16.85 -4.55
CA VAL A 221 -9.30 17.47 -3.23
C VAL A 221 -8.56 16.51 -2.31
N PRO A 222 -7.33 16.82 -1.87
CA PRO A 222 -6.54 15.90 -1.05
C PRO A 222 -7.26 15.57 0.26
N VAL A 223 -7.35 14.28 0.59
CA VAL A 223 -7.85 13.76 1.86
C VAL A 223 -6.69 13.34 2.75
N LEU A 224 -5.66 12.76 2.13
CA LEU A 224 -4.41 12.38 2.78
C LEU A 224 -3.25 12.69 1.83
N TYR A 225 -2.20 13.29 2.36
CA TYR A 225 -0.89 13.33 1.72
C TYR A 225 0.18 13.24 2.81
N ALA A 226 0.83 12.10 2.89
CA ALA A 226 1.78 11.80 3.96
C ALA A 226 2.92 10.89 3.48
N ALA A 227 4.08 11.06 4.11
CA ALA A 227 5.13 10.04 4.05
C ALA A 227 4.77 8.88 5.00
N ALA A 228 5.02 7.66 4.57
CA ALA A 228 4.83 6.50 5.42
C ALA A 228 5.88 6.49 6.53
N ARG A 229 5.42 6.37 7.78
CA ARG A 229 6.29 6.16 8.93
C ARG A 229 6.73 4.70 8.97
N VAL A 230 8.04 4.46 8.95
CA VAL A 230 8.59 3.11 9.03
C VAL A 230 8.46 2.54 10.43
N LEU A 231 7.92 1.34 10.53
CA LEU A 231 7.85 0.55 11.74
C LEU A 231 8.54 -0.80 11.49
N GLU A 232 9.69 -1.00 12.13
CA GLU A 232 10.39 -2.28 12.08
C GLU A 232 9.82 -3.25 13.11
N LEU A 233 9.36 -4.40 12.65
CA LEU A 233 8.91 -5.49 13.53
C LEU A 233 10.03 -6.51 13.68
N GLN A 234 10.54 -6.64 14.90
CA GLN A 234 11.47 -7.70 15.25
C GLN A 234 10.72 -9.02 15.51
N ALA A 235 11.30 -10.13 15.09
CA ALA A 235 10.74 -11.46 15.36
C ALA A 235 10.64 -11.70 16.88
N GLY A 236 9.45 -12.09 17.35
CA GLY A 236 9.21 -12.41 18.76
C GLY A 236 8.28 -11.47 19.52
N LEU A 237 7.81 -10.38 18.90
CA LEU A 237 7.00 -9.36 19.58
C LEU A 237 5.50 -9.67 19.70
N TRP A 238 5.05 -10.91 19.55
CA TRP A 238 3.63 -11.25 19.71
C TRP A 238 3.03 -10.82 21.05
N ASN A 239 3.81 -10.96 22.12
CA ASN A 239 3.34 -10.66 23.46
C ASN A 239 3.39 -9.16 23.81
N ASP A 240 4.13 -8.39 23.03
CA ASP A 240 4.43 -6.99 23.30
C ASP A 240 3.93 -6.06 22.19
N TRP A 241 2.96 -6.51 21.38
CA TRP A 241 2.35 -5.66 20.36
C TRP A 241 1.67 -4.46 21.03
N PRO A 242 2.17 -3.23 20.83
CA PRO A 242 1.74 -2.10 21.65
C PRO A 242 0.32 -1.59 21.34
N GLY A 243 -0.38 -2.22 20.38
CA GLY A 243 -1.54 -1.61 19.76
C GLY A 243 -1.12 -0.38 18.95
N LEU A 244 -1.53 -0.29 17.69
CA LEU A 244 -1.24 0.88 16.88
C LEU A 244 -2.38 1.89 17.01
N ASP A 245 -2.07 3.12 17.33
CA ASP A 245 -3.02 4.23 17.19
C ASP A 245 -3.02 4.68 15.73
N LEU A 246 -3.84 4.03 14.89
CA LEU A 246 -3.94 4.38 13.48
C LEU A 246 -4.66 5.71 13.24
N THR A 247 -5.21 6.35 14.27
CA THR A 247 -5.73 7.71 14.13
C THR A 247 -4.62 8.76 14.18
N ALA A 248 -3.55 8.47 14.93
CA ALA A 248 -2.34 9.29 14.97
C ALA A 248 -1.36 8.92 13.85
N ASP A 249 -1.30 7.62 13.50
CA ASP A 249 -0.35 7.04 12.53
C ASP A 249 -1.10 6.60 11.26
N ALA A 250 -1.67 7.55 10.52
CA ALA A 250 -2.53 7.25 9.38
C ALA A 250 -1.83 6.45 8.26
N CYS A 251 -0.54 6.62 8.06
CA CYS A 251 0.22 5.93 7.02
C CYS A 251 1.46 5.26 7.63
N LEU A 252 1.50 3.93 7.60
CA LEU A 252 2.60 3.12 8.11
C LEU A 252 3.26 2.34 6.98
N ASN A 253 4.57 2.13 7.09
CA ASN A 253 5.30 1.11 6.34
C ASN A 253 5.86 0.11 7.36
N ILE A 254 5.26 -1.07 7.42
CA ILE A 254 5.65 -2.12 8.34
C ILE A 254 6.62 -3.03 7.63
N GLN A 255 7.89 -2.89 7.97
CA GLN A 255 8.97 -3.73 7.45
C GLN A 255 9.13 -4.94 8.36
N VAL A 256 9.06 -6.11 7.77
CA VAL A 256 9.32 -7.34 8.50
C VAL A 256 10.79 -7.69 8.38
N VAL A 257 11.59 -7.11 9.26
CA VAL A 257 13.01 -7.44 9.36
C VAL A 257 13.16 -8.76 10.11
N ARG A 258 13.64 -9.79 9.43
CA ARG A 258 14.09 -11.03 10.08
C ARG A 258 15.60 -11.00 10.15
N PRO A 259 16.21 -10.86 11.33
CA PRO A 259 17.64 -11.06 11.48
C PRO A 259 18.00 -12.47 11.01
N GLY A 260 18.78 -12.59 9.96
CA GLY A 260 19.38 -13.85 9.52
C GLY A 260 18.45 -14.85 8.80
N SER A 261 17.24 -14.50 8.42
CA SER A 261 16.42 -15.39 7.58
C SER A 261 16.85 -15.31 6.13
N ALA A 262 17.84 -16.09 5.77
CA ALA A 262 18.00 -16.54 4.41
C ALA A 262 16.79 -17.42 4.04
N ALA A 263 16.26 -17.20 2.86
CA ALA A 263 15.28 -18.01 2.14
C ALA A 263 13.89 -18.23 2.77
N PRO A 264 12.81 -18.12 1.99
CA PRO A 264 11.49 -18.59 2.40
C PRO A 264 11.55 -20.06 2.72
N ILE A 265 10.86 -20.47 3.80
CA ILE A 265 10.62 -21.88 4.07
C ILE A 265 9.86 -22.44 2.85
N PRO A 266 10.37 -23.43 2.13
CA PRO A 266 9.64 -24.00 1.01
C PRO A 266 8.33 -24.59 1.53
N ILE A 267 7.22 -24.02 1.10
CA ILE A 267 5.88 -24.57 1.34
C ILE A 267 5.78 -25.78 0.41
N GLY A 268 5.98 -26.98 0.92
CA GLY A 268 5.80 -28.17 0.11
C GLY A 268 6.53 -29.43 0.55
N GLN A 269 6.87 -29.57 1.81
CA GLN A 269 7.25 -30.88 2.38
C GLN A 269 6.56 -31.04 3.74
N ALA A 270 5.30 -31.42 3.73
CA ALA A 270 4.61 -32.10 4.82
C ALA A 270 3.62 -33.07 4.19
#